data_2010e0b8fce12155a9bd53b1cbb13d19
#
_entry.id   2010e0b8fce12155a9bd53b1cbb13d19
#
_cell.length_a   1.000
_cell.length_b   1.000
_cell.length_c   1.000
_cell.angle_alpha   90.00
_cell.angle_beta   90.00
_cell.angle_gamma   90.00
#
_symmetry.space_group_name_H-M   'P 1'
#
loop_
_entity.id
_entity.type
_entity.pdbx_description
1 polymer ?
#
loop_
_entity_poly.entity_id
_entity_poly.type
_entity_poly.pdbx_seq_one_letter_code
_entity_poly.pdbx_strand_id
1 'polypeptide(L)'
;LRKYILVNQKIKKYNHVRFQGSDYKKKELVLKKNNIIKPNHLLAFKTLGIKNITVKKKINITFFSTGNEISNKDNVPFWQVRNSNGPYLNNLNNNFLFNFKNGGILRDNHQKIFKSKINQMLKSDTDIMITSGAVSAGKFDFIPSVINSFKLSNYFKNVAIRPGKPILFAKFKGSEKAFFGLPGNPISSSACFRFFVYPYI
;
A
#
# COMPACT_ATOMS: atom_id res chain seq x y z
N LEU A 1 -9.54 9.23 69.72
CA LEU A 1 -10.27 8.12 69.09
C LEU A 1 -9.33 7.28 68.29
N ARG A 2 -9.02 6.02 68.75
CA ARG A 2 -8.27 5.07 67.94
C ARG A 2 -9.17 4.52 66.84
N LYS A 3 -8.80 4.65 65.58
CA LYS A 3 -9.46 4.02 64.42
C LYS A 3 -8.94 2.61 64.23
N TYR A 4 -9.82 1.63 64.19
CA TYR A 4 -9.51 0.23 63.95
C TYR A 4 -10.03 -0.17 62.57
N ILE A 5 -9.30 -1.02 61.88
CA ILE A 5 -9.74 -1.66 60.63
C ILE A 5 -10.05 -3.12 60.98
N LEU A 6 -11.31 -3.53 60.81
CA LEU A 6 -11.71 -4.93 60.95
C LEU A 6 -11.47 -5.66 59.63
N VAL A 7 -10.73 -6.76 59.69
CA VAL A 7 -10.43 -7.58 58.54
C VAL A 7 -11.10 -8.95 58.70
N ASN A 8 -12.09 -9.22 57.87
CA ASN A 8 -12.90 -10.44 57.93
C ASN A 8 -12.29 -11.64 57.18
N GLN A 9 -11.11 -11.48 56.58
CA GLN A 9 -10.43 -12.52 55.79
C GLN A 9 -8.98 -12.68 56.23
N LYS A 10 -8.45 -13.91 56.13
CA LYS A 10 -7.05 -14.18 56.38
C LYS A 10 -6.17 -13.55 55.31
N ILE A 11 -5.48 -12.48 55.63
CA ILE A 11 -4.58 -11.81 54.75
C ILE A 11 -3.29 -12.60 54.63
N LYS A 12 -2.92 -12.96 53.39
CA LYS A 12 -1.61 -13.55 53.09
C LYS A 12 -0.57 -12.46 52.91
N LYS A 13 0.68 -12.69 53.32
CA LYS A 13 1.82 -11.81 53.05
C LYS A 13 1.89 -11.54 51.52
N TYR A 14 2.04 -10.27 51.17
CA TYR A 14 2.07 -9.79 49.79
C TYR A 14 0.75 -9.92 48.99
N ASN A 15 -0.38 -10.15 49.63
CA ASN A 15 -1.67 -10.10 48.95
C ASN A 15 -1.90 -8.69 48.36
N HIS A 16 -2.31 -8.62 47.10
CA HIS A 16 -2.48 -7.38 46.32
C HIS A 16 -1.22 -6.50 46.16
N VAL A 17 -0.03 -7.05 46.40
CA VAL A 17 1.24 -6.38 46.13
C VAL A 17 1.72 -6.79 44.74
N ARG A 18 1.84 -5.78 43.85
CA ARG A 18 2.38 -5.98 42.51
C ARG A 18 3.90 -5.84 42.58
N PHE A 19 4.61 -6.93 42.28
CA PHE A 19 6.07 -6.91 42.29
C PHE A 19 6.64 -6.31 41.01
N GLN A 20 7.84 -5.74 41.10
CA GLN A 20 8.58 -5.27 39.95
C GLN A 20 8.81 -6.44 38.96
N GLY A 21 8.54 -6.20 37.68
CA GLY A 21 8.68 -7.21 36.63
C GLY A 21 7.52 -8.20 36.50
N SER A 22 6.37 -7.95 37.21
CA SER A 22 5.18 -8.80 37.09
C SER A 22 4.56 -8.75 35.68
N ASP A 23 4.64 -7.63 34.99
CA ASP A 23 4.11 -7.48 33.63
C ASP A 23 5.18 -7.71 32.58
N TYR A 24 6.33 -7.07 32.77
CA TYR A 24 7.49 -7.17 31.87
C TYR A 24 8.77 -7.17 32.66
N LYS A 25 9.67 -8.08 32.33
CA LYS A 25 11.03 -8.13 32.89
C LYS A 25 11.96 -7.19 32.11
N LYS A 26 13.03 -6.75 32.75
CA LYS A 26 14.10 -5.98 32.09
C LYS A 26 14.64 -6.75 30.90
N LYS A 27 14.73 -6.09 29.71
CA LYS A 27 15.17 -6.67 28.43
C LYS A 27 14.18 -7.66 27.80
N GLU A 28 12.98 -7.81 28.31
CA GLU A 28 11.95 -8.61 27.66
C GLU A 28 11.50 -7.94 26.34
N LEU A 29 11.30 -8.76 25.31
CA LEU A 29 10.91 -8.28 23.99
C LEU A 29 9.40 -7.96 23.97
N VAL A 30 9.05 -6.68 23.84
CA VAL A 30 7.66 -6.23 23.81
C VAL A 30 7.01 -6.45 22.45
N LEU A 31 7.74 -6.23 21.36
CA LEU A 31 7.23 -6.37 19.99
C LEU A 31 8.36 -6.75 19.04
N LYS A 32 8.12 -7.75 18.21
CA LYS A 32 9.10 -8.21 17.19
C LYS A 32 9.14 -7.24 15.99
N LYS A 33 10.32 -7.14 15.36
CA LYS A 33 10.49 -6.47 14.08
C LYS A 33 9.49 -7.01 13.04
N ASN A 34 8.97 -6.14 12.18
CA ASN A 34 7.98 -6.44 11.15
C ASN A 34 6.56 -6.78 11.67
N ASN A 35 6.31 -6.67 12.96
CA ASN A 35 4.94 -6.77 13.46
C ASN A 35 4.20 -5.44 13.27
N ILE A 36 2.91 -5.56 13.01
CA ILE A 36 2.02 -4.40 12.94
C ILE A 36 1.72 -3.90 14.35
N ILE A 37 1.92 -2.60 14.58
CA ILE A 37 1.56 -1.95 15.83
C ILE A 37 0.05 -1.84 15.91
N LYS A 38 -0.54 -2.44 16.96
CA LYS A 38 -1.98 -2.40 17.28
C LYS A 38 -2.21 -1.53 18.53
N PRO A 39 -3.45 -1.09 18.81
CA PRO A 39 -3.76 -0.27 20.00
C PRO A 39 -3.28 -0.86 21.32
N ASN A 40 -3.36 -2.18 21.51
CA ASN A 40 -2.85 -2.85 22.71
C ASN A 40 -1.33 -2.73 22.89
N HIS A 41 -0.56 -2.63 21.78
CA HIS A 41 0.88 -2.38 21.88
C HIS A 41 1.19 -0.97 22.38
N LEU A 42 0.33 0.02 22.05
CA LEU A 42 0.46 1.38 22.58
C LEU A 42 0.29 1.41 24.10
N LEU A 43 -0.63 0.59 24.64
CA LEU A 43 -0.81 0.45 26.07
C LEU A 43 0.48 -0.05 26.74
N ALA A 44 1.06 -1.13 26.20
CA ALA A 44 2.32 -1.69 26.68
C ALA A 44 3.47 -0.67 26.61
N PHE A 45 3.62 0.05 25.48
CA PHE A 45 4.66 1.08 25.33
C PHE A 45 4.52 2.22 26.35
N LYS A 46 3.29 2.67 26.58
CA LYS A 46 3.04 3.73 27.58
C LYS A 46 3.34 3.26 29.01
N THR A 47 2.92 2.04 29.36
CA THR A 47 3.21 1.43 30.67
C THR A 47 4.72 1.32 30.91
N LEU A 48 5.48 0.99 29.88
CA LEU A 48 6.94 0.83 29.94
C LEU A 48 7.72 2.14 29.77
N GLY A 49 7.05 3.27 29.55
CA GLY A 49 7.71 4.56 29.33
C GLY A 49 8.40 4.70 27.98
N ILE A 50 8.08 3.85 26.99
CA ILE A 50 8.64 3.91 25.63
C ILE A 50 8.00 5.09 24.91
N LYS A 51 8.79 6.12 24.62
CA LYS A 51 8.33 7.38 23.99
C LYS A 51 8.36 7.33 22.47
N ASN A 52 9.42 6.75 21.90
CA ASN A 52 9.69 6.75 20.46
C ASN A 52 9.93 5.34 19.95
N ILE A 53 9.37 5.05 18.78
CA ILE A 53 9.52 3.75 18.10
C ILE A 53 9.83 4.02 16.64
N THR A 54 10.83 3.33 16.09
CA THR A 54 11.12 3.38 14.65
C THR A 54 10.16 2.47 13.91
N VAL A 55 9.45 3.02 12.95
CA VAL A 55 8.47 2.29 12.12
C VAL A 55 8.83 2.43 10.64
N LYS A 56 8.35 1.50 9.82
CA LYS A 56 8.42 1.66 8.36
C LYS A 56 7.47 2.78 7.92
N LYS A 57 7.93 3.63 7.01
CA LYS A 57 7.11 4.62 6.31
C LYS A 57 6.01 3.91 5.50
N LYS A 58 4.81 4.50 5.42
CA LYS A 58 3.79 4.08 4.46
C LYS A 58 4.28 4.29 3.03
N ILE A 59 3.96 3.36 2.15
CA ILE A 59 4.26 3.48 0.72
C ILE A 59 3.26 4.42 0.04
N ASN A 60 3.73 5.41 -0.68
CA ASN A 60 2.87 6.34 -1.43
C ASN A 60 2.66 5.81 -2.85
N ILE A 61 1.42 5.49 -3.18
CA ILE A 61 1.00 4.94 -4.48
C ILE A 61 0.21 6.00 -5.24
N THR A 62 0.59 6.27 -6.49
CA THR A 62 -0.23 7.07 -7.41
C THR A 62 -0.76 6.18 -8.53
N PHE A 63 -2.07 6.22 -8.75
CA PHE A 63 -2.76 5.38 -9.73
C PHE A 63 -3.38 6.19 -10.86
N PHE A 64 -3.31 5.68 -12.07
CA PHE A 64 -4.00 6.21 -13.25
C PHE A 64 -4.81 5.11 -13.94
N SER A 65 -6.07 5.38 -14.24
CA SER A 65 -6.80 4.60 -15.22
C SER A 65 -6.36 4.99 -16.63
N THR A 66 -6.31 4.06 -17.58
CA THR A 66 -5.89 4.35 -18.96
C THR A 66 -6.92 3.84 -19.97
N GLY A 67 -7.15 4.63 -21.01
CA GLY A 67 -8.05 4.33 -22.12
C GLY A 67 -9.02 5.48 -22.43
N ASN A 68 -9.34 5.64 -23.72
CA ASN A 68 -10.32 6.63 -24.17
C ASN A 68 -11.74 6.26 -23.76
N GLU A 69 -11.99 4.96 -23.61
CA GLU A 69 -13.27 4.39 -23.21
C GLU A 69 -13.61 4.62 -21.73
N ILE A 70 -12.62 4.94 -20.89
CA ILE A 70 -12.83 5.07 -19.44
C ILE A 70 -13.47 6.42 -19.08
N SER A 71 -14.49 6.39 -18.24
CA SER A 71 -15.19 7.58 -17.76
C SER A 71 -15.46 7.52 -16.26
N ASN A 72 -15.35 8.69 -15.60
CA ASN A 72 -15.76 8.87 -14.20
C ASN A 72 -17.21 9.40 -14.07
N LYS A 73 -17.93 9.56 -15.20
CA LYS A 73 -19.32 10.03 -15.20
C LYS A 73 -20.29 8.87 -14.95
N ASP A 74 -21.40 9.15 -14.29
CA ASP A 74 -22.46 8.15 -14.06
C ASP A 74 -23.17 7.77 -15.35
N ASN A 75 -23.47 8.77 -16.18
CA ASN A 75 -24.04 8.57 -17.52
C ASN A 75 -22.92 8.55 -18.55
N VAL A 76 -22.74 7.39 -19.18
CA VAL A 76 -21.72 7.16 -20.20
C VAL A 76 -22.38 6.77 -21.53
N PRO A 77 -21.87 7.25 -22.69
CA PRO A 77 -22.34 6.77 -23.99
C PRO A 77 -21.96 5.28 -24.16
N PHE A 78 -22.63 4.60 -25.09
CA PHE A 78 -22.50 3.15 -25.30
C PHE A 78 -21.07 2.65 -25.55
N TRP A 79 -20.16 3.52 -26.05
CA TRP A 79 -18.77 3.20 -26.34
C TRP A 79 -17.81 3.43 -25.16
N GLN A 80 -18.32 3.99 -24.05
CA GLN A 80 -17.53 4.17 -22.82
C GLN A 80 -17.95 3.20 -21.73
N VAL A 81 -17.01 2.92 -20.83
CA VAL A 81 -17.23 2.15 -19.61
C VAL A 81 -16.92 2.98 -18.38
N ARG A 82 -17.63 2.73 -17.29
CA ARG A 82 -17.37 3.40 -16.01
C ARG A 82 -16.06 2.94 -15.43
N ASN A 83 -15.31 3.89 -14.88
CA ASN A 83 -14.05 3.61 -14.18
C ASN A 83 -14.33 2.83 -12.88
N SER A 84 -14.09 1.53 -12.90
CA SER A 84 -14.25 0.66 -11.72
C SER A 84 -12.92 0.43 -10.99
N ASN A 85 -11.79 0.37 -11.71
CA ASN A 85 -10.48 0.10 -11.13
C ASN A 85 -10.03 1.22 -10.19
N GLY A 86 -10.24 2.49 -10.55
CA GLY A 86 -9.89 3.63 -9.72
C GLY A 86 -10.59 3.62 -8.34
N PRO A 87 -11.93 3.61 -8.30
CA PRO A 87 -12.68 3.48 -7.04
C PRO A 87 -12.34 2.23 -6.23
N TYR A 88 -12.17 1.08 -6.86
CA TYR A 88 -11.77 -0.15 -6.18
C TYR A 88 -10.43 0.02 -5.44
N LEU A 89 -9.39 0.46 -6.16
CA LEU A 89 -8.07 0.62 -5.57
C LEU A 89 -8.03 1.75 -4.52
N ASN A 90 -8.82 2.82 -4.71
CA ASN A 90 -8.93 3.90 -3.73
C ASN A 90 -9.55 3.43 -2.41
N ASN A 91 -10.51 2.50 -2.45
CA ASN A 91 -11.10 1.93 -1.24
C ASN A 91 -10.11 1.04 -0.45
N LEU A 92 -9.04 0.56 -1.06
CA LEU A 92 -7.95 -0.12 -0.37
C LEU A 92 -7.11 0.83 0.49
N ASN A 93 -7.30 2.16 0.36
CA ASN A 93 -6.57 3.19 1.11
C ASN A 93 -6.81 3.15 2.63
N ASN A 94 -7.83 2.44 3.11
CA ASN A 94 -8.02 2.16 4.54
C ASN A 94 -6.93 1.22 5.12
N ASN A 95 -6.00 0.80 4.29
CA ASN A 95 -4.87 -0.03 4.68
C ASN A 95 -3.80 0.83 5.38
N PHE A 96 -3.19 0.28 6.44
CA PHE A 96 -2.10 0.95 7.16
C PHE A 96 -0.74 0.84 6.46
N LEU A 97 -0.61 0.06 5.38
CA LEU A 97 0.66 -0.16 4.66
C LEU A 97 0.97 0.93 3.63
N PHE A 98 -0.04 1.52 3.00
CA PHE A 98 0.16 2.49 1.94
C PHE A 98 -0.87 3.62 1.95
N ASN A 99 -0.48 4.73 1.33
CA ASN A 99 -1.36 5.83 0.96
C ASN A 99 -1.63 5.75 -0.54
N PHE A 100 -2.88 5.91 -0.94
CA PHE A 100 -3.27 5.83 -2.34
C PHE A 100 -3.76 7.19 -2.85
N LYS A 101 -3.22 7.64 -3.98
CA LYS A 101 -3.61 8.87 -4.65
C LYS A 101 -4.14 8.56 -6.05
N ASN A 102 -5.36 8.99 -6.33
CA ASN A 102 -5.90 8.91 -7.69
C ASN A 102 -5.27 10.01 -8.56
N GLY A 103 -4.54 9.63 -9.58
CA GLY A 103 -3.90 10.51 -10.56
C GLY A 103 -4.79 10.91 -11.74
N GLY A 104 -5.99 10.31 -11.83
CA GLY A 104 -6.94 10.56 -12.92
C GLY A 104 -6.88 9.53 -14.05
N ILE A 105 -7.31 9.97 -15.24
CA ILE A 105 -7.39 9.13 -16.45
C ILE A 105 -6.36 9.60 -17.48
N LEU A 106 -5.56 8.68 -17.97
CA LEU A 106 -4.66 8.88 -19.12
C LEU A 106 -5.34 8.37 -20.39
N ARG A 107 -5.38 9.21 -21.43
CA ARG A 107 -5.92 8.86 -22.75
C ARG A 107 -4.84 8.23 -23.63
N ASP A 108 -5.24 7.58 -24.72
CA ASP A 108 -4.33 6.86 -25.63
C ASP A 108 -3.29 7.77 -26.30
N ASN A 109 -3.61 9.06 -26.45
CA ASN A 109 -2.70 10.07 -26.99
C ASN A 109 -1.84 10.76 -25.90
N HIS A 110 -1.91 10.34 -24.64
CA HIS A 110 -1.22 10.97 -23.50
C HIS A 110 0.21 10.41 -23.26
N GLN A 111 0.88 9.87 -24.28
CA GLN A 111 2.23 9.32 -24.16
C GLN A 111 3.24 10.32 -23.56
N LYS A 112 3.26 11.57 -24.05
CA LYS A 112 4.14 12.63 -23.54
C LYS A 112 3.78 13.01 -22.10
N ILE A 113 2.47 13.08 -21.79
CA ILE A 113 1.97 13.37 -20.44
C ILE A 113 2.39 12.26 -19.49
N PHE A 114 2.25 11.01 -19.88
CA PHE A 114 2.66 9.87 -19.06
C PHE A 114 4.16 9.88 -18.77
N LYS A 115 5.00 10.14 -19.78
CA LYS A 115 6.45 10.30 -19.58
C LYS A 115 6.78 11.42 -18.58
N SER A 116 6.08 12.56 -18.67
CA SER A 116 6.21 13.67 -17.72
C SER A 116 5.79 13.26 -16.31
N LYS A 117 4.70 12.49 -16.15
CA LYS A 117 4.24 11.97 -14.85
C LYS A 117 5.26 11.03 -14.21
N ILE A 118 5.94 10.18 -14.99
CA ILE A 118 7.03 9.34 -14.47
C ILE A 118 8.21 10.20 -14.00
N ASN A 119 8.62 11.19 -14.79
CA ASN A 119 9.69 12.11 -14.39
C ASN A 119 9.34 12.87 -13.09
N GLN A 120 8.09 13.29 -12.95
CA GLN A 120 7.58 13.93 -11.73
C GLN A 120 7.60 12.95 -10.55
N MET A 121 7.15 11.70 -10.75
CA MET A 121 7.20 10.66 -9.74
C MET A 121 8.62 10.43 -9.25
N LEU A 122 9.60 10.33 -10.15
CA LEU A 122 11.00 10.09 -9.79
C LEU A 122 11.58 11.17 -8.86
N LYS A 123 11.00 12.39 -8.88
CA LYS A 123 11.41 13.54 -8.04
C LYS A 123 10.48 13.80 -6.84
N SER A 124 9.36 13.09 -6.72
CA SER A 124 8.34 13.30 -5.68
C SER A 124 8.48 12.27 -4.55
N ASP A 125 7.54 12.29 -3.61
CA ASP A 125 7.39 11.31 -2.53
C ASP A 125 6.61 10.06 -2.94
N THR A 126 6.12 9.96 -4.19
CA THR A 126 5.47 8.77 -4.73
C THR A 126 6.48 7.63 -4.85
N ASP A 127 6.23 6.52 -4.19
CA ASP A 127 7.10 5.34 -4.19
C ASP A 127 6.74 4.39 -5.35
N ILE A 128 5.44 4.23 -5.63
CA ILE A 128 4.92 3.34 -6.68
C ILE A 128 3.92 4.09 -7.56
N MET A 129 4.09 4.00 -8.87
CA MET A 129 3.06 4.40 -9.83
C MET A 129 2.39 3.17 -10.40
N ILE A 130 1.06 3.19 -10.48
CA ILE A 130 0.25 2.11 -11.04
C ILE A 130 -0.61 2.67 -12.16
N THR A 131 -0.71 1.92 -13.26
CA THR A 131 -1.75 2.16 -14.28
C THR A 131 -2.62 0.92 -14.43
N SER A 132 -3.88 1.10 -14.87
CA SER A 132 -4.71 -0.02 -15.32
C SER A 132 -5.17 0.21 -16.76
N GLY A 133 -4.85 -0.75 -17.65
CA GLY A 133 -5.01 -0.65 -19.09
C GLY A 133 -3.75 -0.23 -19.83
N ALA A 134 -3.79 -0.24 -21.17
CA ALA A 134 -2.70 0.13 -22.09
C ALA A 134 -1.36 -0.63 -21.88
N VAL A 135 -1.40 -1.87 -21.38
CA VAL A 135 -0.22 -2.70 -21.07
C VAL A 135 -0.15 -4.01 -21.89
N SER A 136 -1.15 -4.30 -22.70
CA SER A 136 -1.18 -5.52 -23.51
C SER A 136 -0.32 -5.39 -24.80
N ALA A 137 -0.66 -6.06 -25.85
CA ALA A 137 -0.01 -5.95 -27.15
C ALA A 137 -0.86 -5.15 -28.17
N GLY A 138 -1.84 -4.38 -27.70
CA GLY A 138 -2.71 -3.57 -28.55
C GLY A 138 -1.97 -2.41 -29.21
N LYS A 139 -2.44 -2.00 -30.40
CA LYS A 139 -1.85 -0.92 -31.19
C LYS A 139 -1.74 0.42 -30.44
N PHE A 140 -2.57 0.63 -29.42
CA PHE A 140 -2.64 1.87 -28.62
C PHE A 140 -1.96 1.74 -27.24
N ASP A 141 -1.31 0.61 -26.97
CA ASP A 141 -0.67 0.33 -25.69
C ASP A 141 0.71 1.00 -25.60
N PHE A 142 0.71 2.30 -25.31
CA PHE A 142 1.92 3.13 -25.28
C PHE A 142 2.77 2.96 -24.00
N ILE A 143 2.21 2.40 -22.94
CA ILE A 143 2.88 2.30 -21.63
C ILE A 143 4.18 1.53 -21.68
N PRO A 144 4.26 0.33 -22.30
CA PRO A 144 5.51 -0.42 -22.36
C PRO A 144 6.63 0.34 -23.07
N SER A 145 6.31 1.04 -24.17
CA SER A 145 7.30 1.81 -24.94
C SER A 145 7.85 3.00 -24.14
N VAL A 146 6.99 3.69 -23.41
CA VAL A 146 7.41 4.80 -22.54
C VAL A 146 8.27 4.30 -21.39
N ILE A 147 7.87 3.22 -20.71
CA ILE A 147 8.64 2.65 -19.58
C ILE A 147 10.02 2.22 -20.05
N ASN A 148 10.13 1.56 -21.20
CA ASN A 148 11.41 1.12 -21.77
C ASN A 148 12.34 2.29 -22.20
N SER A 149 11.82 3.51 -22.28
CA SER A 149 12.66 4.69 -22.53
C SER A 149 13.43 5.19 -21.30
N PHE A 150 13.17 4.62 -20.12
CA PHE A 150 13.89 4.90 -18.87
C PHE A 150 14.96 3.87 -18.57
N LYS A 151 15.97 4.25 -17.77
CA LYS A 151 16.95 3.30 -17.25
C LYS A 151 16.31 2.46 -16.15
N LEU A 152 16.21 1.15 -16.37
CA LEU A 152 15.56 0.21 -15.46
C LEU A 152 16.62 -0.69 -14.79
N SER A 153 16.40 -1.05 -13.53
CA SER A 153 17.17 -2.08 -12.81
C SER A 153 16.50 -3.44 -12.84
N ASN A 154 15.17 -3.47 -13.01
CA ASN A 154 14.38 -4.67 -13.20
C ASN A 154 13.18 -4.37 -14.10
N TYR A 155 12.80 -5.32 -14.93
CA TYR A 155 11.65 -5.21 -15.83
C TYR A 155 11.12 -6.60 -16.18
N PHE A 156 9.81 -6.76 -16.12
CA PHE A 156 9.13 -7.88 -16.77
C PHE A 156 7.78 -7.44 -17.36
N LYS A 157 7.37 -8.12 -18.39
CA LYS A 157 6.05 -7.98 -19.02
C LYS A 157 5.51 -9.36 -19.32
N ASN A 158 4.22 -9.55 -19.08
CA ASN A 158 3.49 -10.80 -19.20
C ASN A 158 3.96 -11.90 -18.24
N VAL A 159 3.01 -12.47 -17.55
CA VAL A 159 3.22 -13.60 -16.64
C VAL A 159 2.25 -14.70 -17.01
N ALA A 160 2.66 -15.97 -16.90
CA ALA A 160 1.83 -17.12 -17.25
C ALA A 160 0.73 -17.37 -16.19
N ILE A 161 -0.19 -16.41 -16.03
CA ILE A 161 -1.35 -16.49 -15.12
C ILE A 161 -2.65 -16.16 -15.87
N ARG A 162 -3.77 -16.66 -15.34
CA ARG A 162 -5.12 -16.35 -15.82
C ARG A 162 -6.08 -16.26 -14.63
N PRO A 163 -6.69 -15.08 -14.39
CA PRO A 163 -6.56 -13.82 -15.13
C PRO A 163 -5.29 -13.05 -14.77
N GLY A 164 -4.87 -12.08 -15.64
CA GLY A 164 -3.80 -11.14 -15.32
C GLY A 164 -2.53 -11.25 -16.17
N LYS A 165 -2.48 -12.13 -17.20
CA LYS A 165 -1.30 -12.31 -18.08
C LYS A 165 -0.59 -11.01 -18.46
N PRO A 166 -1.24 -9.92 -18.95
CA PRO A 166 -0.55 -8.72 -19.44
C PRO A 166 -0.14 -7.75 -18.33
N ILE A 167 0.33 -8.24 -17.20
CA ILE A 167 0.95 -7.38 -16.18
C ILE A 167 2.34 -6.90 -16.65
N LEU A 168 2.69 -5.67 -16.26
CA LEU A 168 4.02 -5.10 -16.48
C LEU A 168 4.57 -4.60 -15.14
N PHE A 169 5.84 -4.84 -14.88
CA PHE A 169 6.59 -4.30 -13.77
C PHE A 169 7.87 -3.63 -14.24
N ALA A 170 8.25 -2.52 -13.61
CA ALA A 170 9.53 -1.89 -13.82
C ALA A 170 10.06 -1.26 -12.53
N LYS A 171 11.34 -1.47 -12.21
CA LYS A 171 12.07 -0.77 -11.17
C LYS A 171 13.07 0.18 -11.79
N PHE A 172 13.07 1.44 -11.39
CA PHE A 172 13.94 2.47 -11.99
C PHE A 172 15.35 2.37 -11.40
N LYS A 173 16.38 2.41 -12.28
CA LYS A 173 17.79 2.33 -11.87
C LYS A 173 18.18 3.53 -11.01
N GLY A 174 18.88 3.29 -9.91
CA GLY A 174 19.30 4.33 -8.98
C GLY A 174 18.16 4.90 -8.10
N SER A 175 17.01 4.19 -8.04
CA SER A 175 15.85 4.58 -7.24
C SER A 175 15.17 3.34 -6.65
N GLU A 176 14.53 3.51 -5.49
CA GLU A 176 13.65 2.48 -4.92
C GLU A 176 12.23 2.52 -5.51
N LYS A 177 11.98 3.45 -6.42
CA LYS A 177 10.66 3.64 -7.04
C LYS A 177 10.36 2.58 -8.08
N ALA A 178 9.07 2.20 -8.15
CA ALA A 178 8.58 1.16 -9.06
C ALA A 178 7.35 1.61 -9.84
N PHE A 179 7.12 0.94 -10.96
CA PHE A 179 5.94 1.06 -11.80
C PHE A 179 5.27 -0.30 -11.95
N PHE A 180 3.96 -0.33 -11.85
CA PHE A 180 3.13 -1.48 -12.21
C PHE A 180 2.09 -1.09 -13.26
N GLY A 181 2.08 -1.79 -14.37
CA GLY A 181 1.02 -1.74 -15.37
C GLY A 181 0.08 -2.91 -15.18
N LEU A 182 -1.14 -2.66 -14.73
CA LEU A 182 -2.16 -3.68 -14.52
C LEU A 182 -3.05 -3.80 -15.76
N PRO A 183 -3.66 -4.96 -16.01
CA PRO A 183 -4.66 -5.13 -17.06
C PRO A 183 -5.84 -4.16 -16.91
N GLY A 184 -6.49 -3.80 -18.02
CA GLY A 184 -7.70 -2.95 -17.99
C GLY A 184 -8.92 -3.66 -17.39
N ASN A 185 -9.06 -4.99 -17.62
CA ASN A 185 -10.15 -5.78 -17.07
C ASN A 185 -10.12 -5.75 -15.53
N PRO A 186 -11.25 -5.40 -14.85
CA PRO A 186 -11.30 -5.21 -13.40
C PRO A 186 -10.88 -6.43 -12.59
N ILE A 187 -11.34 -7.62 -12.97
CA ILE A 187 -10.99 -8.88 -12.29
C ILE A 187 -9.49 -9.15 -12.43
N SER A 188 -8.94 -8.95 -13.62
CA SER A 188 -7.51 -9.11 -13.87
C SER A 188 -6.67 -8.08 -13.12
N SER A 189 -7.13 -6.83 -13.08
CA SER A 189 -6.46 -5.74 -12.36
C SER A 189 -6.42 -6.00 -10.86
N SER A 190 -7.54 -6.41 -10.25
CA SER A 190 -7.60 -6.75 -8.83
C SER A 190 -6.74 -7.96 -8.46
N ALA A 191 -6.74 -9.00 -9.29
CA ALA A 191 -5.88 -10.17 -9.12
C ALA A 191 -4.39 -9.78 -9.18
N CYS A 192 -3.99 -9.00 -10.20
CA CYS A 192 -2.61 -8.52 -10.32
C CYS A 192 -2.19 -7.63 -9.16
N PHE A 193 -3.08 -6.76 -8.68
CA PHE A 193 -2.80 -5.97 -7.48
C PHE A 193 -2.54 -6.88 -6.27
N ARG A 194 -3.43 -7.85 -6.04
CA ARG A 194 -3.34 -8.77 -4.90
C ARG A 194 -2.07 -9.62 -4.91
N PHE A 195 -1.68 -10.15 -6.08
CA PHE A 195 -0.60 -11.13 -6.17
C PHE A 195 0.78 -10.54 -6.49
N PHE A 196 0.86 -9.32 -7.01
CA PHE A 196 2.13 -8.70 -7.39
C PHE A 196 2.40 -7.38 -6.67
N VAL A 197 1.42 -6.47 -6.61
CA VAL A 197 1.64 -5.16 -5.99
C VAL A 197 1.65 -5.29 -4.46
N TYR A 198 0.65 -5.95 -3.90
CA TYR A 198 0.51 -6.08 -2.44
C TYR A 198 1.70 -6.80 -1.77
N PRO A 199 2.25 -7.92 -2.31
CA PRO A 199 3.45 -8.53 -1.75
C PRO A 199 4.73 -7.69 -1.94
N TYR A 200 4.75 -6.79 -2.93
CA TYR A 200 5.87 -5.88 -3.15
C TYR A 200 5.93 -4.74 -2.12
N ILE A 201 4.77 -4.31 -1.58
CA ILE A 201 4.63 -3.30 -0.54
C ILE A 201 5.12 -3.81 0.83
#